data_0ba6ccc2864d28034c7bd96ad7716b07
#
_entry.id   0ba6ccc2864d28034c7bd96ad7716b07
#
_cell.length_a   1.000
_cell.length_b   1.000
_cell.length_c   1.000
_cell.angle_alpha   90.00
_cell.angle_beta   90.00
_cell.angle_gamma   90.00
#
_symmetry.space_group_name_H-M   'P 1'
#
loop_
_entity.id
_entity.type
_entity.pdbx_description
1 polymer ?
#
loop_
_entity_poly.entity_id
_entity_poly.type
_entity_poly.pdbx_seq_one_letter_code
_entity_poly.pdbx_strand_id
1 'polypeptide(L)'
;YKLDEFCEICKHIGIESVELLDPVDWPIVQKHGLTVAMAQGAGLGIDRGFNDPALHDELVASYEKVIPMVADAGLTNLICFSGRRNGVTDLQGWENCEKGLKRLIPLAEKHKVVLTMELLNSVGHKDYLCDHTVWGAELCRRIGSPNFKLLYDIYHMQIMEGNIIENIRKYNQYFSHVHTGGSPGRAEIDETQELYYPAIIKALMETGYKGFVGEEFVPAPEDK
;
A
#
# COMPACT_ATOMS: atom_id res chain seq x y z
N TYR A 1 -0.40 23.45 -0.50
CA TYR A 1 1.02 23.61 -0.87
C TYR A 1 1.28 23.06 -2.26
N LYS A 2 2.25 23.63 -2.98
CA LYS A 2 2.84 22.96 -4.16
C LYS A 2 3.73 21.83 -3.69
N LEU A 3 3.94 20.80 -4.50
CA LEU A 3 4.76 19.65 -4.12
C LEU A 3 6.18 20.03 -3.67
N ASP A 4 6.81 20.99 -4.37
CA ASP A 4 8.16 21.47 -4.04
C ASP A 4 8.21 22.09 -2.62
N GLU A 5 7.25 22.95 -2.28
CA GLU A 5 7.10 23.56 -0.94
C GLU A 5 6.79 22.49 0.12
N PHE A 6 5.94 21.52 -0.21
CA PHE A 6 5.59 20.43 0.69
C PHE A 6 6.82 19.57 1.02
N CYS A 7 7.62 19.23 0.02
CA CYS A 7 8.86 18.48 0.22
C CYS A 7 9.86 19.24 1.10
N GLU A 8 9.96 20.58 0.95
CA GLU A 8 10.81 21.40 1.79
C GLU A 8 10.37 21.37 3.25
N ILE A 9 9.05 21.47 3.50
CA ILE A 9 8.47 21.37 4.86
C ILE A 9 8.75 19.98 5.44
N CYS A 10 8.45 18.91 4.70
CA CYS A 10 8.70 17.53 5.12
C CYS A 10 10.16 17.34 5.53
N LYS A 11 11.11 17.81 4.71
CA LYS A 11 12.53 17.74 5.01
C LYS A 11 12.90 18.50 6.28
N HIS A 12 12.34 19.70 6.46
CA HIS A 12 12.61 20.54 7.62
C HIS A 12 12.18 19.90 8.94
N ILE A 13 11.04 19.21 8.95
CA ILE A 13 10.51 18.52 10.14
C ILE A 13 11.03 17.10 10.32
N GLY A 14 11.93 16.62 9.44
CA GLY A 14 12.60 15.33 9.56
C GLY A 14 11.86 14.14 8.93
N ILE A 15 10.84 14.37 8.12
CA ILE A 15 10.21 13.32 7.30
C ILE A 15 11.21 12.89 6.21
N GLU A 16 11.26 11.60 5.91
CA GLU A 16 12.24 11.00 4.98
C GLU A 16 11.63 10.64 3.62
N SER A 17 10.29 10.57 3.51
CA SER A 17 9.61 10.19 2.27
C SER A 17 8.33 10.98 2.04
N VAL A 18 7.96 11.11 0.75
CA VAL A 18 6.64 11.53 0.29
C VAL A 18 6.17 10.48 -0.70
N GLU A 19 4.92 10.08 -0.67
CA GLU A 19 4.48 8.89 -1.38
C GLU A 19 3.17 9.06 -2.16
N LEU A 20 2.75 8.00 -2.87
CA LEU A 20 1.57 7.97 -3.74
C LEU A 20 1.62 9.02 -4.86
N LEU A 21 2.82 9.23 -5.42
CA LEU A 21 3.09 10.17 -6.50
C LEU A 21 3.33 9.45 -7.82
N ASP A 22 2.95 10.11 -8.92
CA ASP A 22 3.21 9.65 -10.28
C ASP A 22 4.68 9.87 -10.70
N PRO A 23 5.17 9.13 -11.71
CA PRO A 23 6.57 9.23 -12.16
C PRO A 23 7.05 10.64 -12.48
N VAL A 24 6.17 11.52 -12.94
CA VAL A 24 6.50 12.93 -13.27
C VAL A 24 6.93 13.73 -12.03
N ASP A 25 6.47 13.36 -10.85
CA ASP A 25 6.70 14.06 -9.59
C ASP A 25 7.89 13.52 -8.79
N TRP A 26 8.36 12.29 -9.06
CA TRP A 26 9.45 11.67 -8.31
C TRP A 26 10.75 12.51 -8.30
N PRO A 27 11.18 13.13 -9.42
CA PRO A 27 12.37 13.98 -9.42
C PRO A 27 12.26 15.19 -8.48
N ILE A 28 11.04 15.72 -8.24
CA ILE A 28 10.82 16.84 -7.31
C ILE A 28 11.11 16.38 -5.88
N VAL A 29 10.59 15.22 -5.48
CA VAL A 29 10.84 14.64 -4.16
C VAL A 29 12.33 14.37 -3.95
N GLN A 30 12.97 13.73 -4.93
CA GLN A 30 14.39 13.36 -4.85
C GLN A 30 15.33 14.58 -4.79
N LYS A 31 14.98 15.68 -5.45
CA LYS A 31 15.71 16.97 -5.38
C LYS A 31 15.88 17.46 -3.95
N HIS A 32 14.90 17.21 -3.08
CA HIS A 32 14.94 17.58 -1.65
C HIS A 32 15.67 16.52 -0.77
N GLY A 33 16.19 15.46 -1.38
CA GLY A 33 16.83 14.34 -0.66
C GLY A 33 15.83 13.48 0.11
N LEU A 34 14.57 13.51 -0.30
CA LEU A 34 13.51 12.59 0.13
C LEU A 34 13.40 11.41 -0.83
N THR A 35 12.79 10.31 -0.38
CA THR A 35 12.44 9.20 -1.26
C THR A 35 10.93 9.14 -1.51
N VAL A 36 10.51 8.32 -2.47
CA VAL A 36 9.11 7.95 -2.66
C VAL A 36 8.94 6.52 -2.13
N ALA A 37 8.45 6.41 -0.90
CA ALA A 37 8.38 5.11 -0.21
C ALA A 37 7.35 4.15 -0.84
N MET A 38 6.29 4.70 -1.43
CA MET A 38 5.27 3.99 -2.20
C MET A 38 5.03 4.73 -3.51
N ALA A 39 5.47 4.16 -4.62
CA ALA A 39 5.25 4.70 -5.95
C ALA A 39 3.85 4.31 -6.47
N GLN A 40 3.27 5.17 -7.30
CA GLN A 40 2.10 4.87 -8.11
C GLN A 40 2.39 5.19 -9.60
N GLY A 41 1.37 5.24 -10.43
CA GLY A 41 1.48 5.53 -11.87
C GLY A 41 1.23 4.32 -12.76
N ALA A 42 0.96 3.17 -12.16
CA ALA A 42 0.46 1.97 -12.85
C ALA A 42 -0.96 1.63 -12.39
N GLY A 43 -1.61 0.72 -13.13
CA GLY A 43 -2.95 0.25 -12.77
C GLY A 43 -4.08 1.12 -13.32
N LEU A 44 -5.30 0.79 -12.91
CA LEU A 44 -6.56 1.37 -13.41
C LEU A 44 -7.43 1.94 -12.27
N GLY A 45 -6.80 2.20 -11.11
CA GLY A 45 -7.48 2.64 -9.89
C GLY A 45 -7.95 1.49 -9.00
N ILE A 46 -8.46 1.84 -7.82
CA ILE A 46 -8.80 0.91 -6.72
C ILE A 46 -9.84 -0.13 -7.15
N ASP A 47 -10.86 0.28 -7.87
CA ASP A 47 -12.01 -0.56 -8.24
C ASP A 47 -11.72 -1.54 -9.37
N ARG A 48 -10.74 -1.24 -10.21
CA ARG A 48 -10.39 -1.98 -11.44
C ARG A 48 -9.03 -2.67 -11.27
N GLY A 49 -9.01 -3.75 -10.51
CA GLY A 49 -7.78 -4.45 -10.13
C GLY A 49 -7.69 -5.88 -10.65
N PHE A 50 -6.76 -6.63 -10.09
CA PHE A 50 -6.35 -7.96 -10.57
C PHE A 50 -7.40 -9.06 -10.36
N ASN A 51 -8.50 -8.81 -9.62
CA ASN A 51 -9.61 -9.76 -9.52
C ASN A 51 -10.41 -9.90 -10.81
N ASP A 52 -10.35 -8.93 -11.73
CA ASP A 52 -11.04 -9.01 -13.01
C ASP A 52 -10.11 -9.52 -14.12
N PRO A 53 -10.25 -10.79 -14.58
CA PRO A 53 -9.42 -11.35 -15.63
C PRO A 53 -9.51 -10.60 -16.98
N ALA A 54 -10.62 -9.89 -17.24
CA ALA A 54 -10.77 -9.10 -18.46
C ALA A 54 -9.84 -7.88 -18.50
N LEU A 55 -9.38 -7.42 -17.33
CA LEU A 55 -8.47 -6.28 -17.20
C LEU A 55 -6.99 -6.68 -17.18
N HIS A 56 -6.65 -7.99 -17.14
CA HIS A 56 -5.27 -8.42 -16.95
C HIS A 56 -4.33 -7.92 -18.03
N ASP A 57 -4.73 -7.92 -19.31
CA ASP A 57 -3.85 -7.46 -20.38
C ASP A 57 -3.56 -5.96 -20.28
N GLU A 58 -4.56 -5.15 -19.96
CA GLU A 58 -4.42 -3.71 -19.74
C GLU A 58 -3.57 -3.41 -18.50
N LEU A 59 -3.85 -4.09 -17.38
CA LEU A 59 -3.07 -3.97 -16.15
C LEU A 59 -1.61 -4.36 -16.35
N VAL A 60 -1.36 -5.53 -16.94
CA VAL A 60 0.01 -6.01 -17.19
C VAL A 60 0.77 -5.02 -18.07
N ALA A 61 0.18 -4.56 -19.18
CA ALA A 61 0.82 -3.59 -20.05
C ALA A 61 1.13 -2.25 -19.34
N SER A 62 0.30 -1.83 -18.39
CA SER A 62 0.54 -0.64 -17.56
C SER A 62 1.71 -0.84 -16.61
N TYR A 63 1.72 -1.94 -15.84
CA TYR A 63 2.79 -2.23 -14.87
C TYR A 63 4.13 -2.52 -15.53
N GLU A 64 4.15 -3.18 -16.71
CA GLU A 64 5.38 -3.42 -17.49
C GLU A 64 6.11 -2.13 -17.88
N LYS A 65 5.39 -1.03 -18.07
CA LYS A 65 5.98 0.30 -18.34
C LYS A 65 6.54 0.95 -17.09
N VAL A 66 5.85 0.83 -15.95
CA VAL A 66 6.18 1.57 -14.73
C VAL A 66 7.23 0.85 -13.87
N ILE A 67 7.24 -0.49 -13.83
CA ILE A 67 8.23 -1.26 -13.04
C ILE A 67 9.69 -0.85 -13.35
N PRO A 68 10.13 -0.76 -14.62
CA PRO A 68 11.48 -0.27 -14.91
C PRO A 68 11.72 1.17 -14.42
N MET A 69 10.72 2.05 -14.56
CA MET A 69 10.83 3.46 -14.10
C MET A 69 11.04 3.56 -12.59
N VAL A 70 10.32 2.73 -11.80
CA VAL A 70 10.50 2.63 -10.34
C VAL A 70 11.93 2.24 -10.00
N ALA A 71 12.47 1.22 -10.67
CA ALA A 71 13.83 0.77 -10.46
C ALA A 71 14.88 1.81 -10.86
N ASP A 72 14.71 2.45 -12.03
CA ASP A 72 15.62 3.48 -12.53
C ASP A 72 15.65 4.72 -11.63
N ALA A 73 14.52 5.03 -10.97
CA ALA A 73 14.44 6.07 -9.96
C ALA A 73 15.01 5.64 -8.58
N GLY A 74 15.48 4.40 -8.43
CA GLY A 74 15.99 3.87 -7.15
C GLY A 74 14.89 3.62 -6.11
N LEU A 75 13.63 3.50 -6.54
CA LEU A 75 12.48 3.22 -5.69
C LEU A 75 12.24 1.71 -5.61
N THR A 76 11.46 1.27 -4.62
CA THR A 76 11.28 -0.15 -4.35
C THR A 76 9.83 -0.61 -4.46
N ASN A 77 8.88 0.10 -3.85
CA ASN A 77 7.49 -0.34 -3.78
C ASN A 77 6.65 0.33 -4.88
N LEU A 78 5.81 -0.45 -5.52
CA LEU A 78 4.82 0.00 -6.50
C LEU A 78 3.44 -0.52 -6.09
N ILE A 79 2.52 0.39 -5.80
CA ILE A 79 1.17 0.04 -5.32
C ILE A 79 0.36 -0.70 -6.39
N CYS A 80 -0.45 -1.66 -5.94
CA CYS A 80 -1.43 -2.35 -6.77
C CYS A 80 -2.70 -2.66 -5.97
N PHE A 81 -3.79 -2.97 -6.69
CA PHE A 81 -5.10 -3.17 -6.09
C PHE A 81 -5.73 -4.48 -6.56
N SER A 82 -6.50 -5.12 -5.67
CA SER A 82 -7.28 -6.31 -6.02
C SER A 82 -8.47 -5.97 -6.93
N GLY A 83 -9.02 -4.78 -6.80
CA GLY A 83 -10.30 -4.42 -7.40
C GLY A 83 -11.50 -4.92 -6.59
N ARG A 84 -12.69 -4.72 -7.14
CA ARG A 84 -13.95 -5.15 -6.51
C ARG A 84 -14.11 -6.67 -6.54
N ARG A 85 -14.78 -7.19 -5.53
CA ARG A 85 -15.14 -8.62 -5.40
C ARG A 85 -16.07 -9.09 -6.52
N ASN A 86 -17.06 -8.28 -6.90
CA ASN A 86 -18.04 -8.60 -7.95
C ASN A 86 -18.71 -9.96 -7.76
N GLY A 87 -19.01 -10.33 -6.50
CA GLY A 87 -19.70 -11.56 -6.15
C GLY A 87 -18.87 -12.85 -6.23
N VAL A 88 -17.56 -12.79 -6.54
CA VAL A 88 -16.72 -13.98 -6.55
C VAL A 88 -16.41 -14.47 -5.13
N THR A 89 -16.15 -15.77 -5.00
CA THR A 89 -15.66 -16.38 -3.77
C THR A 89 -14.20 -15.99 -3.52
N ASP A 90 -13.70 -16.14 -2.28
CA ASP A 90 -12.29 -15.91 -1.97
C ASP A 90 -11.37 -16.78 -2.84
N LEU A 91 -11.72 -18.06 -3.05
CA LEU A 91 -10.93 -18.95 -3.90
C LEU A 91 -10.82 -18.40 -5.32
N GLN A 92 -11.93 -18.00 -5.92
CA GLN A 92 -11.94 -17.43 -7.27
C GLN A 92 -11.16 -16.10 -7.32
N GLY A 93 -11.28 -15.26 -6.28
CA GLY A 93 -10.54 -14.01 -6.17
C GLY A 93 -9.02 -14.24 -6.11
N TRP A 94 -8.57 -15.20 -5.31
CA TRP A 94 -7.15 -15.59 -5.28
C TRP A 94 -6.68 -16.12 -6.63
N GLU A 95 -7.41 -17.00 -7.29
CA GLU A 95 -7.05 -17.53 -8.61
C GLU A 95 -6.95 -16.43 -9.67
N ASN A 96 -7.90 -15.50 -9.67
CA ASN A 96 -7.91 -14.36 -10.58
C ASN A 96 -6.68 -13.46 -10.35
N CYS A 97 -6.48 -12.99 -9.12
CA CYS A 97 -5.36 -12.11 -8.77
C CYS A 97 -4.00 -12.79 -9.02
N GLU A 98 -3.86 -14.06 -8.61
CA GLU A 98 -2.65 -14.85 -8.82
C GLU A 98 -2.29 -14.94 -10.30
N LYS A 99 -3.28 -15.24 -11.17
CA LYS A 99 -3.10 -15.36 -12.61
C LYS A 99 -2.57 -14.07 -13.25
N GLY A 100 -3.13 -12.91 -12.88
CA GLY A 100 -2.71 -11.63 -13.41
C GLY A 100 -1.34 -11.20 -12.89
N LEU A 101 -1.16 -11.25 -11.56
CA LEU A 101 0.06 -10.81 -10.89
C LEU A 101 1.29 -11.66 -11.26
N LYS A 102 1.15 -12.98 -11.39
CA LYS A 102 2.27 -13.86 -11.79
C LYS A 102 2.85 -13.54 -13.17
N ARG A 103 2.13 -12.85 -14.03
CA ARG A 103 2.67 -12.35 -15.30
C ARG A 103 3.72 -11.25 -15.10
N LEU A 104 3.62 -10.50 -14.00
CA LEU A 104 4.51 -9.37 -13.67
C LEU A 104 5.70 -9.77 -12.78
N ILE A 105 5.58 -10.86 -12.02
CA ILE A 105 6.60 -11.26 -11.05
C ILE A 105 8.01 -11.39 -11.68
N PRO A 106 8.22 -12.03 -12.83
CA PRO A 106 9.57 -12.13 -13.42
C PRO A 106 10.19 -10.75 -13.70
N LEU A 107 9.38 -9.78 -14.12
CA LEU A 107 9.84 -8.42 -14.37
C LEU A 107 10.12 -7.67 -13.06
N ALA A 108 9.23 -7.81 -12.07
CA ALA A 108 9.41 -7.22 -10.75
C ALA A 108 10.68 -7.74 -10.06
N GLU A 109 10.93 -9.06 -10.10
CA GLU A 109 12.15 -9.67 -9.58
C GLU A 109 13.42 -9.18 -10.29
N LYS A 110 13.38 -9.14 -11.64
CA LYS A 110 14.50 -8.64 -12.45
C LYS A 110 14.88 -7.21 -12.05
N HIS A 111 13.91 -6.36 -11.81
CA HIS A 111 14.09 -4.94 -11.47
C HIS A 111 14.17 -4.70 -9.95
N LYS A 112 14.01 -5.73 -9.11
CA LYS A 112 13.97 -5.63 -7.63
C LYS A 112 12.88 -4.69 -7.12
N VAL A 113 11.78 -4.59 -7.85
CA VAL A 113 10.59 -3.82 -7.47
C VAL A 113 9.61 -4.75 -6.75
N VAL A 114 8.99 -4.28 -5.68
CA VAL A 114 7.96 -5.00 -4.93
C VAL A 114 6.60 -4.47 -5.37
N LEU A 115 5.79 -5.34 -5.97
CA LEU A 115 4.37 -5.04 -6.18
C LEU A 115 3.67 -5.14 -4.83
N THR A 116 3.11 -4.04 -4.36
CA THR A 116 2.57 -3.91 -3.01
C THR A 116 1.06 -3.72 -3.08
N MET A 117 0.31 -4.78 -2.73
CA MET A 117 -1.15 -4.73 -2.74
C MET A 117 -1.68 -4.12 -1.45
N GLU A 118 -2.51 -3.10 -1.59
CA GLU A 118 -3.09 -2.43 -0.44
C GLU A 118 -4.29 -3.18 0.13
N LEU A 119 -4.31 -3.29 1.46
CA LEU A 119 -5.43 -3.74 2.26
C LEU A 119 -6.35 -2.55 2.55
N LEU A 120 -7.55 -2.54 1.95
CA LEU A 120 -8.54 -1.47 2.12
C LEU A 120 -9.79 -1.96 2.85
N ASN A 121 -10.50 -1.06 3.53
CA ASN A 121 -11.79 -1.40 4.10
C ASN A 121 -12.91 -1.40 3.03
N SER A 122 -13.72 -2.45 3.02
CA SER A 122 -14.87 -2.57 2.10
C SER A 122 -16.10 -1.75 2.53
N VAL A 123 -16.01 -1.02 3.65
CA VAL A 123 -17.03 -0.06 4.10
C VAL A 123 -16.92 1.24 3.30
N GLY A 124 -15.73 1.82 3.24
CA GLY A 124 -15.42 3.03 2.47
C GLY A 124 -15.17 2.77 0.99
N HIS A 125 -14.49 1.66 0.68
CA HIS A 125 -14.23 1.19 -0.68
C HIS A 125 -15.15 0.01 -1.00
N LYS A 126 -16.41 0.33 -1.30
CA LYS A 126 -17.47 -0.66 -1.43
C LYS A 126 -17.08 -1.84 -2.32
N ASP A 127 -17.25 -3.06 -1.78
CA ASP A 127 -16.99 -4.32 -2.47
C ASP A 127 -15.52 -4.57 -2.81
N TYR A 128 -14.57 -3.88 -2.17
CA TYR A 128 -13.14 -4.17 -2.37
C TYR A 128 -12.81 -5.59 -1.91
N LEU A 129 -11.98 -6.33 -2.66
CA LEU A 129 -11.78 -7.76 -2.42
C LEU A 129 -10.72 -8.04 -1.34
N CYS A 130 -9.56 -7.36 -1.40
CA CYS A 130 -8.45 -7.56 -0.45
C CYS A 130 -8.66 -6.71 0.82
N ASP A 131 -9.70 -7.02 1.58
CA ASP A 131 -10.19 -6.26 2.71
C ASP A 131 -9.88 -6.86 4.10
N HIS A 132 -9.14 -7.97 4.13
CA HIS A 132 -8.69 -8.63 5.36
C HIS A 132 -7.24 -9.12 5.23
N THR A 133 -6.49 -9.01 6.33
CA THR A 133 -5.06 -9.40 6.36
C THR A 133 -4.85 -10.88 5.98
N VAL A 134 -5.70 -11.77 6.46
CA VAL A 134 -5.61 -13.21 6.14
C VAL A 134 -5.79 -13.48 4.65
N TRP A 135 -6.66 -12.72 3.97
CA TRP A 135 -6.89 -12.86 2.53
C TRP A 135 -5.65 -12.43 1.73
N GLY A 136 -5.07 -11.27 2.08
CA GLY A 136 -3.86 -10.76 1.42
C GLY A 136 -2.64 -11.66 1.67
N ALA A 137 -2.47 -12.18 2.91
CA ALA A 137 -1.39 -13.09 3.26
C ALA A 137 -1.47 -14.41 2.47
N GLU A 138 -2.68 -14.96 2.26
CA GLU A 138 -2.86 -16.15 1.42
C GLU A 138 -2.50 -15.85 -0.05
N LEU A 139 -2.83 -14.68 -0.56
CA LEU A 139 -2.41 -14.29 -1.92
C LEU A 139 -0.88 -14.20 -2.02
N CYS A 140 -0.20 -13.62 -1.04
CA CYS A 140 1.27 -13.60 -0.99
C CYS A 140 1.87 -15.01 -1.01
N ARG A 141 1.29 -15.94 -0.22
CA ARG A 141 1.71 -17.34 -0.17
C ARG A 141 1.54 -18.05 -1.52
N ARG A 142 0.43 -17.80 -2.23
CA ARG A 142 0.15 -18.37 -3.57
C ARG A 142 1.07 -17.84 -4.65
N ILE A 143 1.39 -16.56 -4.61
CA ILE A 143 2.33 -15.94 -5.54
C ILE A 143 3.76 -16.46 -5.28
N GLY A 144 4.16 -16.58 -4.02
CA GLY A 144 5.41 -17.21 -3.60
C GLY A 144 6.67 -16.41 -3.95
N SER A 145 6.56 -15.10 -4.21
CA SER A 145 7.68 -14.24 -4.54
C SER A 145 7.92 -13.17 -3.46
N PRO A 146 9.18 -12.85 -3.12
CA PRO A 146 9.50 -11.74 -2.23
C PRO A 146 9.15 -10.37 -2.86
N ASN A 147 8.93 -10.32 -4.17
CA ASN A 147 8.58 -9.11 -4.92
C ASN A 147 7.06 -8.90 -5.06
N PHE A 148 6.28 -9.63 -4.26
CA PHE A 148 4.87 -9.33 -4.03
C PHE A 148 4.61 -9.31 -2.53
N LYS A 149 4.12 -8.18 -2.02
CA LYS A 149 3.86 -7.92 -0.61
C LYS A 149 2.56 -7.15 -0.42
N LEU A 150 2.27 -6.80 0.82
CA LEU A 150 1.09 -6.01 1.22
C LEU A 150 1.52 -4.65 1.73
N LEU A 151 0.70 -3.66 1.47
CA LEU A 151 0.60 -2.43 2.23
C LEU A 151 -0.44 -2.69 3.33
N TYR A 152 0.01 -2.64 4.58
CA TYR A 152 -0.85 -2.80 5.75
C TYR A 152 -1.30 -1.42 6.23
N ASP A 153 -2.49 -1.02 5.84
CA ASP A 153 -3.09 0.21 6.32
C ASP A 153 -3.84 -0.04 7.64
N ILE A 154 -3.30 0.50 8.72
CA ILE A 154 -3.81 0.30 10.09
C ILE A 154 -5.22 0.87 10.24
N TYR A 155 -5.52 2.02 9.62
CA TYR A 155 -6.87 2.60 9.64
C TYR A 155 -7.89 1.66 8.97
N HIS A 156 -7.56 1.16 7.79
CA HIS A 156 -8.47 0.26 7.07
C HIS A 156 -8.66 -1.06 7.83
N MET A 157 -7.60 -1.64 8.37
CA MET A 157 -7.69 -2.90 9.09
C MET A 157 -8.33 -2.76 10.47
N GLN A 158 -8.28 -1.58 11.10
CA GLN A 158 -9.05 -1.33 12.30
C GLN A 158 -10.56 -1.43 12.03
N ILE A 159 -11.03 -0.86 10.92
CA ILE A 159 -12.46 -0.92 10.53
C ILE A 159 -12.90 -2.35 10.22
N MET A 160 -12.05 -3.15 9.54
CA MET A 160 -12.42 -4.46 9.04
C MET A 160 -12.28 -5.57 10.06
N GLU A 161 -11.21 -5.60 10.83
CA GLU A 161 -10.86 -6.76 11.65
C GLU A 161 -10.34 -6.42 13.05
N GLY A 162 -9.87 -5.20 13.29
CA GLY A 162 -9.24 -4.85 14.55
C GLY A 162 -8.03 -5.73 14.88
N ASN A 163 -7.78 -5.99 16.17
CA ASN A 163 -6.70 -6.89 16.64
C ASN A 163 -5.33 -6.60 16.00
N ILE A 164 -5.05 -5.31 15.74
CA ILE A 164 -3.95 -4.79 14.92
C ILE A 164 -2.59 -5.35 15.36
N ILE A 165 -2.29 -5.33 16.66
CA ILE A 165 -1.00 -5.77 17.21
C ILE A 165 -0.74 -7.26 16.92
N GLU A 166 -1.74 -8.10 17.09
CA GLU A 166 -1.61 -9.53 16.83
C GLU A 166 -1.46 -9.82 15.33
N ASN A 167 -2.22 -9.11 14.49
CA ASN A 167 -2.10 -9.22 13.03
C ASN A 167 -0.72 -8.77 12.53
N ILE A 168 -0.17 -7.68 13.07
CA ILE A 168 1.21 -7.26 12.78
C ILE A 168 2.19 -8.37 13.13
N ARG A 169 2.15 -8.91 14.35
CA ARG A 169 3.07 -9.98 14.78
C ARG A 169 2.99 -11.22 13.90
N LYS A 170 1.78 -11.60 13.50
CA LYS A 170 1.53 -12.82 12.74
C LYS A 170 1.87 -12.70 11.26
N TYR A 171 1.65 -11.54 10.65
CA TYR A 171 1.67 -11.38 9.20
C TYR A 171 2.75 -10.42 8.69
N ASN A 172 3.60 -9.83 9.57
CA ASN A 172 4.62 -8.84 9.19
C ASN A 172 5.53 -9.29 8.05
N GLN A 173 5.81 -10.58 7.89
CA GLN A 173 6.62 -11.10 6.79
C GLN A 173 6.05 -10.81 5.41
N TYR A 174 4.78 -10.49 5.32
CA TYR A 174 4.10 -10.13 4.08
C TYR A 174 4.02 -8.61 3.86
N PHE A 175 4.41 -7.79 4.83
CA PHE A 175 4.31 -6.34 4.73
C PHE A 175 5.59 -5.74 4.15
N SER A 176 5.46 -4.90 3.11
CA SER A 176 6.54 -4.06 2.60
C SER A 176 6.34 -2.59 2.95
N HIS A 177 5.11 -2.20 3.29
CA HIS A 177 4.75 -0.85 3.65
C HIS A 177 3.63 -0.83 4.67
N VAL A 178 3.56 0.23 5.48
CA VAL A 178 2.52 0.42 6.51
C VAL A 178 1.97 1.84 6.38
N HIS A 179 0.64 1.98 6.39
CA HIS A 179 -0.03 3.27 6.53
C HIS A 179 -0.68 3.44 7.89
N THR A 180 -0.80 4.69 8.31
CA THR A 180 -1.45 5.10 9.57
C THR A 180 -2.49 6.19 9.31
N GLY A 181 -3.47 6.27 10.19
CA GLY A 181 -4.49 7.32 10.23
C GLY A 181 -5.34 7.17 11.47
N GLY A 182 -5.92 8.25 11.97
CA GLY A 182 -6.82 8.22 13.13
C GLY A 182 -8.13 7.50 12.79
N SER A 183 -8.56 6.56 13.62
CA SER A 183 -9.84 5.87 13.51
C SER A 183 -10.72 6.23 14.71
N PRO A 184 -11.99 6.65 14.51
CA PRO A 184 -12.69 6.80 13.24
C PRO A 184 -12.27 8.05 12.45
N GLY A 185 -12.66 8.11 11.16
CA GLY A 185 -12.64 9.32 10.34
C GLY A 185 -11.39 9.53 9.50
N ARG A 186 -10.34 8.71 9.67
CA ARG A 186 -9.05 8.84 8.97
C ARG A 186 -8.40 10.22 9.13
N ALA A 187 -8.59 10.83 10.30
CA ALA A 187 -8.02 12.13 10.66
C ALA A 187 -6.66 11.98 11.37
N GLU A 188 -6.24 13.01 12.07
CA GLU A 188 -5.00 13.05 12.85
C GLU A 188 -4.96 11.95 13.92
N ILE A 189 -3.74 11.55 14.32
CA ILE A 189 -3.52 10.62 15.41
C ILE A 189 -3.44 11.42 16.73
N ASP A 190 -4.57 11.85 17.23
CA ASP A 190 -4.71 12.61 18.48
C ASP A 190 -5.59 11.85 19.51
N GLU A 191 -6.05 12.53 20.56
CA GLU A 191 -6.87 11.95 21.64
C GLU A 191 -8.32 11.63 21.23
N THR A 192 -8.76 12.03 20.04
CA THR A 192 -10.13 11.80 19.56
C THR A 192 -10.29 10.48 18.83
N GLN A 193 -9.19 9.78 18.57
CA GLN A 193 -9.18 8.51 17.85
C GLN A 193 -8.96 7.31 18.79
N GLU A 194 -9.29 6.10 18.36
CA GLU A 194 -9.39 4.89 19.20
C GLU A 194 -8.14 4.00 19.20
N LEU A 195 -7.15 4.22 18.31
CA LEU A 195 -5.95 3.40 18.18
C LEU A 195 -4.84 3.88 19.13
N TYR A 196 -4.31 2.97 19.93
CA TYR A 196 -3.15 3.28 20.77
C TYR A 196 -1.84 3.06 19.98
N TYR A 197 -1.49 4.01 19.12
CA TYR A 197 -0.32 3.94 18.24
C TYR A 197 1.02 3.63 18.93
N PRO A 198 1.32 4.11 20.16
CA PRO A 198 2.58 3.73 20.82
C PRO A 198 2.76 2.23 20.97
N ALA A 199 1.71 1.48 21.29
CA ALA A 199 1.77 0.01 21.40
C ALA A 199 1.83 -0.67 20.03
N ILE A 200 1.14 -0.12 19.04
CA ILE A 200 1.13 -0.62 17.66
C ILE A 200 2.52 -0.48 17.03
N ILE A 201 3.12 0.69 17.10
CA ILE A 201 4.48 0.95 16.58
C ILE A 201 5.52 0.09 17.32
N LYS A 202 5.40 -0.05 18.65
CA LYS A 202 6.27 -0.96 19.40
C LYS A 202 6.17 -2.39 18.88
N ALA A 203 4.96 -2.90 18.65
CA ALA A 203 4.76 -4.24 18.11
C ALA A 203 5.37 -4.38 16.70
N LEU A 204 5.22 -3.38 15.84
CA LEU A 204 5.83 -3.36 14.52
C LEU A 204 7.38 -3.41 14.61
N MET A 205 7.98 -2.61 15.49
CA MET A 205 9.43 -2.63 15.73
C MET A 205 9.92 -3.99 16.25
N GLU A 206 9.19 -4.63 17.15
CA GLU A 206 9.50 -5.95 17.70
C GLU A 206 9.54 -7.05 16.62
N THR A 207 8.83 -6.91 15.51
CA THR A 207 8.89 -7.84 14.39
C THR A 207 10.17 -7.70 13.53
N GLY A 208 10.95 -6.66 13.75
CA GLY A 208 12.12 -6.33 12.95
C GLY A 208 11.79 -5.64 11.62
N TYR A 209 10.58 -5.10 11.46
CA TYR A 209 10.18 -4.32 10.29
C TYR A 209 11.18 -3.19 9.99
N LYS A 210 11.52 -3.02 8.72
CA LYS A 210 12.53 -2.05 8.23
C LYS A 210 11.99 -1.13 7.13
N GLY A 211 10.71 -1.28 6.78
CA GLY A 211 10.07 -0.42 5.78
C GLY A 211 9.67 0.94 6.36
N PHE A 212 9.04 1.74 5.53
CA PHE A 212 8.47 3.01 5.94
C PHE A 212 7.11 2.82 6.62
N VAL A 213 6.77 3.79 7.46
CA VAL A 213 5.44 3.97 8.03
C VAL A 213 4.95 5.32 7.51
N GLY A 214 4.02 5.29 6.56
CA GLY A 214 3.46 6.46 5.93
C GLY A 214 2.26 7.00 6.70
N GLU A 215 2.18 8.31 6.85
CA GLU A 215 1.01 8.98 7.42
C GLU A 215 0.04 9.31 6.28
N GLU A 216 -1.05 8.55 6.20
CA GLU A 216 -2.10 8.75 5.21
C GLU A 216 -3.42 9.10 5.90
N PHE A 217 -3.55 10.35 6.26
CA PHE A 217 -4.75 10.87 6.92
C PHE A 217 -5.30 12.10 6.19
N VAL A 218 -6.57 12.40 6.45
CA VAL A 218 -7.24 13.59 5.95
C VAL A 218 -7.30 14.61 7.10
N PRO A 219 -6.55 15.72 7.00
CA PRO A 219 -6.58 16.74 8.06
C PRO A 219 -8.00 17.18 8.38
N ALA A 220 -8.32 17.22 9.68
CA ALA A 220 -9.61 17.77 10.13
C ALA A 220 -9.69 19.26 9.76
N PRO A 221 -10.90 19.77 9.44
CA PRO A 221 -11.08 21.21 9.25
C PRO A 221 -10.61 22.00 10.47
N GLU A 222 -9.95 23.14 10.23
CA GLU A 222 -9.36 23.99 11.30
C GLU A 222 -10.39 24.48 12.36
N ASP A 223 -11.69 24.34 12.08
CA ASP A 223 -12.79 24.81 12.94
C ASP A 223 -13.40 23.72 13.85
N LYS A 224 -12.69 22.63 14.14
CA LYS A 224 -13.16 21.58 15.07
C LYS A 224 -12.37 21.56 16.35
#